data_df6fde8528a917d7aa42e39553896ebd
#
_entry.id   df6fde8528a917d7aa42e39553896ebd
#
_cell.length_a   1.000
_cell.length_b   1.000
_cell.length_c   1.000
_cell.angle_alpha   90.00
_cell.angle_beta   90.00
_cell.angle_gamma   90.00
#
_symmetry.space_group_name_H-M   'P 1'
#
loop_
_entity.id
_entity.type
_entity.pdbx_description
1 polymer ?
#
loop_
_entity_poly.entity_id
_entity_poly.type
_entity_poly.pdbx_seq_one_letter_code
_entity_poly.pdbx_strand_id
1 'polypeptide(L)'
;MPPPPDTPAPPADLGSARWAALPNTTPGAMRRLTNTEIEAMVTELVGEHIGFTDGFPPEERVGGFENNAAALTFPPTLFERAFDAARRAGEIVASNPAPFAPCAADTRNRTCGEAVVRRFAERAWRRPLDDEDLTPLMASYDVGADQGGFELGLTLAVQATLLSAPFFYLVEDVREEVKPGLLALSGAERANRLAFFLWRGPPDDALRAAADAGDLDTPEGVEAQAQRMLDRPQAQRSITEFHRQWLELERMTEVNKDLQYFPNWTDEIPGKMRTELDHYLEQTAIVEDSVEALLTARYSFQDETLRRYYQDGVALEANGFDRVDLPPRRSGLLARGGFLIMEGFDQTSPVLRGLFIREKFLCGGSSPHKN
;
A
#
# COMPACT_ATOMS: atom_id res chain seq x y z
N MET A 1 -37.37 -28.77 -15.02
CA MET A 1 -36.45 -27.85 -14.38
C MET A 1 -36.67 -26.49 -15.05
N PRO A 2 -37.19 -25.45 -14.37
CA PRO A 2 -37.31 -24.14 -14.97
C PRO A 2 -35.91 -23.55 -15.18
N PRO A 3 -35.68 -22.72 -16.21
CA PRO A 3 -34.40 -22.05 -16.42
C PRO A 3 -34.09 -21.11 -15.23
N PRO A 4 -32.80 -20.87 -14.92
CA PRO A 4 -32.44 -19.93 -13.86
C PRO A 4 -32.96 -18.53 -14.19
N PRO A 5 -33.32 -17.72 -13.17
CA PRO A 5 -33.76 -16.35 -13.40
C PRO A 5 -32.67 -15.54 -14.07
N ASP A 6 -33.06 -14.73 -15.05
CA ASP A 6 -32.24 -13.84 -15.83
C ASP A 6 -31.33 -13.04 -14.89
N THR A 7 -30.03 -13.23 -15.07
CA THR A 7 -29.00 -12.36 -14.46
C THR A 7 -29.27 -10.95 -14.96
N PRO A 8 -29.51 -9.95 -14.10
CA PRO A 8 -29.68 -8.59 -14.56
C PRO A 8 -28.42 -8.18 -15.33
N ALA A 9 -28.63 -7.66 -16.54
CA ALA A 9 -27.55 -7.09 -17.34
C ALA A 9 -26.77 -6.07 -16.50
N PRO A 10 -25.45 -6.03 -16.60
CA PRO A 10 -24.66 -5.01 -15.90
C PRO A 10 -25.22 -3.63 -16.30
N PRO A 11 -25.35 -2.70 -15.34
CA PRO A 11 -25.89 -1.39 -15.62
C PRO A 11 -25.07 -0.73 -16.73
N ALA A 12 -25.73 -0.43 -17.84
CA ALA A 12 -25.13 0.28 -18.94
C ALA A 12 -24.60 1.63 -18.45
N ASP A 13 -23.33 1.90 -18.75
CA ASP A 13 -22.66 3.20 -18.68
C ASP A 13 -22.81 3.98 -17.35
N LEU A 14 -22.13 3.50 -16.31
CA LEU A 14 -21.85 4.30 -15.10
C LEU A 14 -20.66 5.24 -15.30
N GLY A 15 -19.99 5.20 -16.46
CA GLY A 15 -18.71 5.87 -16.66
C GLY A 15 -18.83 7.39 -16.85
N SER A 16 -19.49 7.83 -17.90
CA SER A 16 -19.34 9.22 -18.36
C SER A 16 -20.24 10.23 -17.66
N ALA A 17 -21.50 9.88 -17.37
CA ALA A 17 -22.49 10.82 -16.81
C ALA A 17 -22.29 11.09 -15.31
N ARG A 18 -21.78 10.11 -14.56
CA ARG A 18 -21.55 10.25 -13.11
C ARG A 18 -20.33 11.10 -12.79
N TRP A 19 -19.29 11.01 -13.62
CA TRP A 19 -18.08 11.83 -13.49
C TRP A 19 -18.30 13.29 -13.92
N ALA A 20 -19.21 13.53 -14.87
CA ALA A 20 -19.60 14.88 -15.28
C ALA A 20 -20.39 15.66 -14.23
N ALA A 21 -20.91 14.97 -13.21
CA ALA A 21 -21.76 15.55 -12.16
C ALA A 21 -21.07 15.65 -10.78
N LEU A 22 -19.78 15.37 -10.67
CA LEU A 22 -19.06 15.57 -9.41
C LEU A 22 -18.93 17.08 -9.14
N PRO A 23 -19.48 17.58 -8.00
CA PRO A 23 -19.28 18.96 -7.63
C PRO A 23 -17.80 19.20 -7.34
N ASN A 24 -17.30 20.35 -7.80
CA ASN A 24 -15.99 20.93 -7.52
C ASN A 24 -15.07 20.04 -6.68
N THR A 25 -14.24 19.25 -7.36
CA THR A 25 -13.15 18.55 -6.69
C THR A 25 -12.25 19.61 -6.08
N THR A 26 -12.22 19.68 -4.78
CA THR A 26 -11.18 20.40 -4.06
C THR A 26 -9.84 19.93 -4.61
N PRO A 27 -8.84 20.81 -4.84
CA PRO A 27 -7.49 20.37 -5.17
C PRO A 27 -7.13 19.22 -4.24
N GLY A 28 -6.73 18.08 -4.80
CA GLY A 28 -6.39 16.91 -3.99
C GLY A 28 -5.36 17.35 -2.95
N ALA A 29 -5.63 17.12 -1.68
CA ALA A 29 -4.67 17.46 -0.64
C ALA A 29 -3.37 16.72 -0.94
N MET A 30 -2.24 17.45 -0.96
CA MET A 30 -0.92 16.86 -1.09
C MET A 30 -0.76 15.80 0.02
N ARG A 31 -0.57 14.54 -0.36
CA ARG A 31 -0.50 13.41 0.57
C ARG A 31 0.94 13.00 0.80
N ARG A 32 1.36 12.93 2.06
CA ARG A 32 2.60 12.25 2.43
C ARG A 32 2.49 10.75 2.10
N LEU A 33 3.59 10.14 1.66
CA LEU A 33 3.68 8.68 1.57
C LEU A 33 3.61 8.06 2.96
N THR A 34 2.97 6.90 3.07
CA THR A 34 3.01 6.10 4.30
C THR A 34 4.41 5.52 4.52
N ASN A 35 4.73 5.07 5.74
CA ASN A 35 6.01 4.45 6.04
C ASN A 35 6.24 3.22 5.15
N THR A 36 5.20 2.43 4.90
CA THR A 36 5.26 1.28 3.98
C THR A 36 5.57 1.70 2.53
N GLU A 37 4.94 2.79 2.05
CA GLU A 37 5.19 3.33 0.71
C GLU A 37 6.60 3.93 0.58
N ILE A 38 7.09 4.60 1.62
CA ILE A 38 8.47 5.13 1.68
C ILE A 38 9.48 3.97 1.63
N GLU A 39 9.27 2.92 2.43
CA GLU A 39 10.15 1.74 2.41
C GLU A 39 10.17 1.06 1.04
N ALA A 40 9.00 0.93 0.38
CA ALA A 40 8.90 0.38 -0.96
C ALA A 40 9.66 1.24 -1.99
N MET A 41 9.55 2.58 -1.88
CA MET A 41 10.30 3.53 -2.71
C MET A 41 11.81 3.36 -2.55
N VAL A 42 12.30 3.35 -1.31
CA VAL A 42 13.75 3.23 -1.05
C VAL A 42 14.27 1.87 -1.47
N THR A 43 13.53 0.80 -1.18
CA THR A 43 13.90 -0.56 -1.60
C THR A 43 14.06 -0.65 -3.12
N GLU A 44 13.17 -0.04 -3.90
CA GLU A 44 13.29 0.02 -5.37
C GLU A 44 14.50 0.84 -5.80
N LEU A 45 14.74 2.00 -5.15
CA LEU A 45 15.84 2.90 -5.48
C LEU A 45 17.22 2.30 -5.18
N VAL A 46 17.40 1.65 -4.03
CA VAL A 46 18.71 1.09 -3.64
C VAL A 46 18.89 -0.37 -4.06
N GLY A 47 17.80 -1.05 -4.47
CA GLY A 47 17.81 -2.44 -4.94
C GLY A 47 17.73 -3.48 -3.82
N GLU A 48 17.65 -3.06 -2.55
CA GLU A 48 17.52 -3.93 -1.39
C GLU A 48 16.75 -3.26 -0.25
N HIS A 49 16.16 -4.08 0.63
CA HIS A 49 15.50 -3.60 1.84
C HIS A 49 16.54 -3.20 2.89
N ILE A 50 16.55 -1.93 3.29
CA ILE A 50 17.55 -1.38 4.23
C ILE A 50 16.94 -0.93 5.56
N GLY A 51 15.65 -1.14 5.79
CA GLY A 51 14.94 -0.64 6.97
C GLY A 51 14.97 0.89 7.05
N PHE A 52 14.68 1.56 5.93
CA PHE A 52 14.72 3.03 5.87
C PHE A 52 13.76 3.66 6.86
N THR A 53 12.61 3.04 7.05
CA THR A 53 11.55 3.52 7.94
C THR A 53 11.62 2.97 9.36
N ASP A 54 12.68 2.24 9.70
CA ASP A 54 12.87 1.71 11.05
C ASP A 54 12.91 2.83 12.09
N GLY A 55 12.02 2.73 13.07
CA GLY A 55 11.86 3.73 14.12
C GLY A 55 11.11 4.99 13.71
N PHE A 56 10.49 5.02 12.53
CA PHE A 56 9.53 6.08 12.20
C PHE A 56 8.31 5.99 13.13
N PRO A 57 7.71 7.13 13.50
CA PRO A 57 6.44 7.11 14.22
C PRO A 57 5.37 6.36 13.40
N PRO A 58 4.50 5.56 14.07
CA PRO A 58 3.39 4.92 13.39
C PRO A 58 2.41 5.96 12.85
N GLU A 59 1.75 5.65 11.72
CA GLU A 59 0.70 6.47 11.18
C GLU A 59 -0.57 6.43 12.04
N GLU A 60 -1.22 7.58 12.17
CA GLU A 60 -2.58 7.65 12.69
C GLU A 60 -3.56 7.06 11.66
N ARG A 61 -4.44 6.16 12.12
CA ARG A 61 -5.47 5.56 11.27
C ARG A 61 -6.79 6.33 11.38
N VAL A 62 -7.31 6.73 10.24
CA VAL A 62 -8.62 7.39 10.14
C VAL A 62 -9.60 6.46 9.42
N GLY A 63 -10.67 6.07 10.10
CA GLY A 63 -11.62 5.10 9.56
C GLY A 63 -11.05 3.69 9.36
N GLY A 64 -9.91 3.38 10.00
CA GLY A 64 -9.15 2.14 9.86
C GLY A 64 -7.98 2.24 8.88
N PHE A 65 -7.90 3.28 8.04
CA PHE A 65 -6.89 3.44 7.00
C PHE A 65 -5.76 4.39 7.41
N GLU A 66 -4.52 4.03 7.06
CA GLU A 66 -3.30 4.78 7.38
C GLU A 66 -2.93 5.85 6.33
N ASN A 67 -3.57 5.86 5.17
CA ASN A 67 -3.23 6.74 4.05
C ASN A 67 -4.07 8.02 3.95
N ASN A 68 -4.67 8.45 5.05
CA ASN A 68 -5.45 9.69 5.08
C ASN A 68 -4.52 10.92 5.05
N ALA A 69 -4.65 11.76 4.02
CA ALA A 69 -3.79 12.92 3.81
C ALA A 69 -3.78 13.91 5.00
N ALA A 70 -4.91 14.06 5.70
CA ALA A 70 -5.01 14.98 6.85
C ALA A 70 -4.33 14.43 8.10
N ALA A 71 -4.18 13.10 8.23
CA ALA A 71 -3.54 12.45 9.37
C ALA A 71 -2.04 12.21 9.17
N LEU A 72 -1.58 12.15 7.92
CA LEU A 72 -0.18 11.92 7.57
C LEU A 72 0.68 13.17 7.81
N THR A 73 1.07 13.39 9.04
CA THR A 73 1.93 14.50 9.45
C THR A 73 3.42 14.19 9.21
N PHE A 74 4.26 15.23 9.29
CA PHE A 74 5.71 15.12 9.20
C PHE A 74 6.37 15.66 10.50
N PRO A 75 6.37 14.87 11.58
CA PRO A 75 6.92 15.30 12.86
C PRO A 75 8.46 15.37 12.83
N PRO A 76 9.10 16.19 13.67
CA PRO A 76 10.56 16.31 13.74
C PRO A 76 11.27 14.97 13.94
N THR A 77 10.71 14.07 14.73
CA THR A 77 11.25 12.73 14.98
C THR A 77 11.34 11.87 13.70
N LEU A 78 10.40 12.03 12.77
CA LEU A 78 10.45 11.38 11.47
C LEU A 78 11.64 11.91 10.67
N PHE A 79 11.84 13.24 10.64
CA PHE A 79 12.98 13.85 9.94
C PHE A 79 14.32 13.39 10.49
N GLU A 80 14.47 13.34 11.81
CA GLU A 80 15.70 12.85 12.46
C GLU A 80 16.05 11.43 12.07
N ARG A 81 15.05 10.52 12.06
CA ARG A 81 15.23 9.15 11.63
C ARG A 81 15.54 9.03 10.13
N ALA A 82 14.81 9.79 9.31
CA ALA A 82 15.03 9.83 7.87
C ALA A 82 16.43 10.36 7.51
N PHE A 83 16.98 11.29 8.29
CA PHE A 83 18.30 11.87 8.05
C PHE A 83 19.41 10.81 8.05
N ASP A 84 19.44 9.96 9.07
CA ASP A 84 20.44 8.89 9.17
C ASP A 84 20.18 7.79 8.13
N ALA A 85 18.92 7.45 7.89
CA ALA A 85 18.54 6.44 6.90
C ALA A 85 18.90 6.89 5.48
N ALA A 86 18.63 8.15 5.14
CA ALA A 86 18.96 8.72 3.83
C ALA A 86 20.49 8.77 3.58
N ARG A 87 21.28 9.01 4.63
CA ARG A 87 22.74 8.93 4.52
C ARG A 87 23.19 7.49 4.19
N ARG A 88 22.65 6.48 4.88
CA ARG A 88 22.96 5.06 4.58
C ARG A 88 22.57 4.70 3.14
N ALA A 89 21.39 5.12 2.68
CA ALA A 89 20.98 4.92 1.29
C ALA A 89 21.96 5.58 0.31
N GLY A 90 22.41 6.81 0.62
CA GLY A 90 23.42 7.51 -0.17
C GLY A 90 24.75 6.77 -0.25
N GLU A 91 25.23 6.19 0.84
CA GLU A 91 26.45 5.36 0.89
C GLU A 91 26.33 4.12 -0.01
N ILE A 92 25.15 3.46 -0.03
CA ILE A 92 24.88 2.31 -0.90
C ILE A 92 24.91 2.73 -2.37
N VAL A 93 24.21 3.78 -2.75
CA VAL A 93 24.18 4.30 -4.12
C VAL A 93 25.57 4.75 -4.57
N ALA A 94 26.33 5.43 -3.70
CA ALA A 94 27.68 5.87 -4.01
C ALA A 94 28.66 4.70 -4.23
N SER A 95 28.48 3.59 -3.51
CA SER A 95 29.30 2.38 -3.69
C SER A 95 29.03 1.69 -5.03
N ASN A 96 27.78 1.73 -5.52
CA ASN A 96 27.36 1.13 -6.78
C ASN A 96 26.46 2.08 -7.60
N PRO A 97 27.00 3.11 -8.25
CA PRO A 97 26.24 4.07 -9.04
C PRO A 97 25.75 3.54 -10.40
N ALA A 98 26.22 2.37 -10.83
CA ALA A 98 25.98 1.81 -12.16
C ALA A 98 24.48 1.66 -12.54
N PRO A 99 23.53 1.36 -11.62
CA PRO A 99 22.11 1.31 -11.95
C PRO A 99 21.53 2.66 -12.45
N PHE A 100 22.18 3.78 -12.12
CA PHE A 100 21.73 5.12 -12.49
C PHE A 100 22.54 5.71 -13.66
N ALA A 101 23.84 5.46 -13.69
CA ALA A 101 24.66 5.85 -14.82
C ALA A 101 25.90 4.94 -14.93
N PRO A 102 26.36 4.60 -16.15
CA PRO A 102 27.50 3.71 -16.36
C PRO A 102 28.83 4.46 -16.10
N CYS A 103 29.05 4.82 -14.84
CA CYS A 103 30.27 5.50 -14.41
C CYS A 103 31.40 4.49 -14.17
N ALA A 104 32.31 4.33 -15.12
CA ALA A 104 33.52 3.56 -14.90
C ALA A 104 34.41 4.23 -13.83
N ALA A 105 35.23 3.46 -13.11
CA ALA A 105 36.00 3.97 -12.00
C ALA A 105 36.98 5.11 -12.37
N ASP A 106 37.49 5.10 -13.61
CA ASP A 106 38.38 6.11 -14.18
C ASP A 106 37.64 7.36 -14.69
N THR A 107 36.29 7.31 -14.81
CA THR A 107 35.44 8.42 -15.27
C THR A 107 34.57 8.99 -14.17
N ARG A 108 34.83 8.65 -12.89
CA ARG A 108 34.14 9.20 -11.73
C ARG A 108 34.52 10.68 -11.54
N ASN A 109 33.79 11.54 -12.20
CA ASN A 109 33.95 12.99 -12.16
C ASN A 109 32.58 13.67 -11.95
N ARG A 110 32.56 15.01 -11.89
CA ARG A 110 31.34 15.78 -11.65
C ARG A 110 30.23 15.49 -12.67
N THR A 111 30.59 15.35 -13.97
CA THR A 111 29.61 15.06 -15.03
C THR A 111 28.96 13.69 -14.82
N CYS A 112 29.77 12.68 -14.44
CA CYS A 112 29.23 11.37 -14.08
C CYS A 112 28.35 11.45 -12.83
N GLY A 113 28.81 12.20 -11.80
CA GLY A 113 28.01 12.45 -10.59
C GLY A 113 26.66 13.08 -10.91
N GLU A 114 26.63 14.09 -11.77
CA GLU A 114 25.41 14.75 -12.23
C GLU A 114 24.44 13.77 -12.90
N ALA A 115 24.94 12.91 -13.79
CA ALA A 115 24.11 11.90 -14.44
C ALA A 115 23.48 10.91 -13.44
N VAL A 116 24.24 10.49 -12.42
CA VAL A 116 23.72 9.64 -11.35
C VAL A 116 22.67 10.37 -10.52
N VAL A 117 22.98 11.59 -10.06
CA VAL A 117 22.06 12.41 -9.23
C VAL A 117 20.76 12.68 -9.97
N ARG A 118 20.82 13.11 -11.24
CA ARG A 118 19.64 13.36 -12.05
C ARG A 118 18.76 12.12 -12.15
N ARG A 119 19.34 10.98 -12.54
CA ARG A 119 18.57 9.75 -12.72
C ARG A 119 18.01 9.21 -11.41
N PHE A 120 18.76 9.30 -10.31
CA PHE A 120 18.29 8.93 -8.99
C PHE A 120 17.12 9.81 -8.55
N ALA A 121 17.25 11.13 -8.69
CA ALA A 121 16.23 12.07 -8.27
C ALA A 121 14.96 12.00 -9.14
N GLU A 122 15.07 11.78 -10.45
CA GLU A 122 13.92 11.51 -11.33
C GLU A 122 13.12 10.29 -10.86
N ARG A 123 13.79 9.22 -10.43
CA ARG A 123 13.13 8.05 -9.87
C ARG A 123 12.55 8.33 -8.48
N ALA A 124 13.31 8.99 -7.61
CA ALA A 124 12.90 9.31 -6.24
C ALA A 124 11.70 10.29 -6.20
N TRP A 125 11.70 11.29 -7.06
CA TRP A 125 10.62 12.28 -7.17
C TRP A 125 9.54 11.87 -8.16
N ARG A 126 9.76 10.76 -8.88
CA ARG A 126 8.78 10.13 -9.77
C ARG A 126 8.30 11.06 -10.91
N ARG A 127 9.16 11.96 -11.34
CA ARG A 127 8.91 12.90 -12.45
C ARG A 127 10.24 13.32 -13.13
N PRO A 128 10.19 13.82 -14.36
CA PRO A 128 11.35 14.50 -14.95
C PRO A 128 11.81 15.67 -14.09
N LEU A 129 13.12 15.95 -14.10
CA LEU A 129 13.72 17.09 -13.42
C LEU A 129 14.02 18.21 -14.40
N ASP A 130 13.80 19.44 -13.97
CA ASP A 130 14.35 20.63 -14.60
C ASP A 130 15.68 21.06 -13.95
N ASP A 131 16.28 22.16 -14.46
CA ASP A 131 17.55 22.66 -13.95
C ASP A 131 17.41 23.35 -12.57
N GLU A 132 16.22 23.85 -12.24
CA GLU A 132 15.93 24.41 -10.91
C GLU A 132 15.92 23.32 -9.84
N ASP A 133 15.37 22.15 -10.17
CA ASP A 133 15.39 20.96 -9.31
C ASP A 133 16.82 20.44 -9.09
N LEU A 134 17.61 20.38 -10.14
CA LEU A 134 18.94 19.78 -10.10
C LEU A 134 19.97 20.64 -9.37
N THR A 135 19.84 21.97 -9.47
CA THR A 135 20.80 22.92 -8.90
C THR A 135 21.09 22.68 -7.41
N PRO A 136 20.11 22.60 -6.50
CA PRO A 136 20.38 22.37 -5.08
C PRO A 136 20.97 20.98 -4.78
N LEU A 137 20.59 19.97 -5.58
CA LEU A 137 21.15 18.62 -5.45
C LEU A 137 22.63 18.57 -5.82
N MET A 138 22.98 19.26 -6.92
CA MET A 138 24.39 19.38 -7.34
C MET A 138 25.20 20.26 -6.42
N ALA A 139 24.62 21.27 -5.77
CA ALA A 139 25.30 22.00 -4.70
C ALA A 139 25.66 21.09 -3.51
N SER A 140 24.77 20.19 -3.16
CA SER A 140 25.04 19.18 -2.11
C SER A 140 26.14 18.19 -2.56
N TYR A 141 26.12 17.78 -3.84
CA TYR A 141 27.18 16.97 -4.43
C TYR A 141 28.53 17.67 -4.36
N ASP A 142 28.61 18.91 -4.80
CA ASP A 142 29.86 19.68 -4.86
C ASP A 142 30.48 19.85 -3.44
N VAL A 143 29.67 20.14 -2.44
CA VAL A 143 30.11 20.20 -1.03
C VAL A 143 30.73 18.88 -0.57
N GLY A 144 30.09 17.75 -0.88
CA GLY A 144 30.63 16.43 -0.54
C GLY A 144 31.89 16.09 -1.32
N ALA A 145 31.89 16.39 -2.62
CA ALA A 145 33.03 16.11 -3.50
C ALA A 145 34.29 16.88 -3.11
N ASP A 146 34.16 18.11 -2.65
CA ASP A 146 35.26 18.93 -2.15
C ASP A 146 35.87 18.38 -0.85
N GLN A 147 35.07 17.68 -0.02
CA GLN A 147 35.51 17.16 1.28
C GLN A 147 35.99 15.71 1.22
N GLY A 148 35.41 14.87 0.36
CA GLY A 148 35.65 13.44 0.35
C GLY A 148 35.53 12.77 -1.02
N GLY A 149 35.57 13.56 -2.11
CA GLY A 149 35.58 13.03 -3.47
C GLY A 149 34.18 12.58 -3.95
N PHE A 150 34.18 11.84 -5.05
CA PHE A 150 33.00 11.43 -5.79
C PHE A 150 31.96 10.71 -4.94
N GLU A 151 32.40 9.77 -4.07
CA GLU A 151 31.52 8.96 -3.24
C GLU A 151 30.79 9.81 -2.19
N LEU A 152 31.48 10.71 -1.51
CA LEU A 152 30.83 11.61 -0.54
C LEU A 152 29.93 12.61 -1.23
N GLY A 153 30.31 13.08 -2.42
CA GLY A 153 29.44 13.92 -3.27
C GLY A 153 28.13 13.24 -3.57
N LEU A 154 28.16 11.98 -4.05
CA LEU A 154 26.92 11.20 -4.31
C LEU A 154 26.13 10.96 -3.04
N THR A 155 26.80 10.59 -1.94
CA THR A 155 26.12 10.35 -0.65
C THR A 155 25.29 11.56 -0.22
N LEU A 156 25.88 12.76 -0.26
CA LEU A 156 25.18 13.98 0.16
C LEU A 156 24.06 14.39 -0.81
N ALA A 157 24.26 14.22 -2.13
CA ALA A 157 23.21 14.52 -3.09
C ALA A 157 22.02 13.56 -3.00
N VAL A 158 22.26 12.26 -2.82
CA VAL A 158 21.21 11.25 -2.58
C VAL A 158 20.49 11.54 -1.27
N GLN A 159 21.23 11.84 -0.20
CA GLN A 159 20.65 12.22 1.08
C GLN A 159 19.74 13.46 0.94
N ALA A 160 20.19 14.50 0.25
CA ALA A 160 19.39 15.69 -0.02
C ALA A 160 18.12 15.37 -0.81
N THR A 161 18.23 14.49 -1.82
CA THR A 161 17.08 14.02 -2.61
C THR A 161 16.04 13.33 -1.73
N LEU A 162 16.46 12.38 -0.87
CA LEU A 162 15.57 11.62 -0.01
C LEU A 162 15.03 12.42 1.18
N LEU A 163 15.62 13.56 1.53
CA LEU A 163 15.13 14.46 2.58
C LEU A 163 14.24 15.58 2.05
N SER A 164 13.96 15.59 0.76
CA SER A 164 13.18 16.63 0.10
C SER A 164 11.67 16.38 0.15
N ALA A 165 10.87 17.44 0.06
CA ALA A 165 9.41 17.33 0.01
C ALA A 165 8.91 16.49 -1.20
N PRO A 166 9.46 16.62 -2.43
CA PRO A 166 9.03 15.79 -3.57
C PRO A 166 9.22 14.28 -3.36
N PHE A 167 10.14 13.87 -2.50
CA PHE A 167 10.30 12.45 -2.15
C PHE A 167 9.18 11.99 -1.20
N PHE A 168 8.92 12.72 -0.12
CA PHE A 168 7.96 12.32 0.91
C PHE A 168 6.50 12.46 0.50
N TYR A 169 6.19 13.32 -0.46
CA TYR A 169 4.82 13.65 -0.83
C TYR A 169 4.49 13.25 -2.26
N LEU A 170 3.27 12.81 -2.49
CA LEU A 170 2.69 12.76 -3.83
C LEU A 170 2.33 14.19 -4.21
N VAL A 171 3.21 14.81 -4.99
CA VAL A 171 3.04 16.16 -5.50
C VAL A 171 2.41 16.06 -6.88
N GLU A 172 1.32 16.80 -7.10
CA GLU A 172 0.68 16.98 -8.40
C GLU A 172 0.86 18.44 -8.79
N ASP A 173 1.81 18.68 -9.69
CA ASP A 173 2.13 20.01 -10.20
C ASP A 173 1.29 20.28 -11.45
N VAL A 174 0.01 20.46 -11.25
CA VAL A 174 -0.95 20.60 -12.32
C VAL A 174 -0.87 22.01 -12.92
N ARG A 175 -0.43 22.08 -14.17
CA ARG A 175 -0.21 23.35 -14.90
C ARG A 175 -1.29 23.66 -15.91
N GLU A 176 -2.11 22.69 -16.31
CA GLU A 176 -3.12 22.86 -17.35
C GLU A 176 -4.54 22.70 -16.82
N GLU A 177 -5.34 23.75 -16.96
CA GLU A 177 -6.75 23.73 -16.67
C GLU A 177 -7.54 23.33 -17.93
N VAL A 178 -8.10 22.13 -17.96
CA VAL A 178 -8.90 21.63 -19.09
C VAL A 178 -10.35 22.13 -19.08
N LYS A 179 -10.88 22.45 -17.89
CA LYS A 179 -12.17 23.09 -17.64
C LYS A 179 -12.09 23.84 -16.33
N PRO A 180 -12.93 24.86 -16.07
CA PRO A 180 -12.94 25.60 -14.82
C PRO A 180 -12.97 24.66 -13.60
N GLY A 181 -11.91 24.67 -12.78
CA GLY A 181 -11.73 23.82 -11.61
C GLY A 181 -11.32 22.36 -11.91
N LEU A 182 -11.03 22.01 -13.17
CA LEU A 182 -10.55 20.67 -13.55
C LEU A 182 -9.17 20.76 -14.19
N LEU A 183 -8.21 20.19 -13.53
CA LEU A 183 -6.80 20.23 -13.92
C LEU A 183 -6.38 18.89 -14.55
N ALA A 184 -5.60 18.93 -15.65
CA ALA A 184 -5.07 17.73 -16.28
C ALA A 184 -3.83 17.24 -15.52
N LEU A 185 -3.80 15.96 -15.18
CA LEU A 185 -2.59 15.32 -14.70
C LEU A 185 -1.63 15.02 -15.85
N SER A 186 -0.34 15.18 -15.62
CA SER A 186 0.71 14.70 -16.53
C SER A 186 0.73 13.17 -16.60
N GLY A 187 1.39 12.59 -17.59
CA GLY A 187 1.58 11.15 -17.69
C GLY A 187 2.27 10.56 -16.45
N ALA A 188 3.29 11.23 -15.93
CA ALA A 188 4.00 10.82 -14.71
C ALA A 188 3.10 10.84 -13.47
N GLU A 189 2.24 11.85 -13.32
CA GLU A 189 1.30 11.93 -12.19
C GLU A 189 0.22 10.84 -12.27
N ARG A 190 -0.27 10.51 -13.48
CA ARG A 190 -1.20 9.38 -13.68
C ARG A 190 -0.52 8.05 -13.37
N ALA A 191 0.74 7.86 -13.80
CA ALA A 191 1.51 6.68 -13.45
C ALA A 191 1.70 6.54 -11.93
N ASN A 192 2.01 7.64 -11.24
CA ASN A 192 2.13 7.67 -9.79
C ASN A 192 0.80 7.30 -9.12
N ARG A 193 -0.31 7.93 -9.49
CA ARG A 193 -1.62 7.60 -8.93
C ARG A 193 -1.95 6.12 -9.11
N LEU A 194 -1.74 5.58 -10.31
CA LEU A 194 -2.03 4.18 -10.60
C LEU A 194 -1.15 3.23 -9.78
N ALA A 195 0.16 3.50 -9.69
CA ALA A 195 1.11 2.69 -8.94
C ALA A 195 0.82 2.69 -7.43
N PHE A 196 0.65 3.86 -6.84
CA PHE A 196 0.36 3.94 -5.40
C PHE A 196 -1.04 3.43 -5.05
N PHE A 197 -2.00 3.49 -5.97
CA PHE A 197 -3.32 2.89 -5.78
C PHE A 197 -3.26 1.36 -5.81
N LEU A 198 -2.62 0.78 -6.85
CA LEU A 198 -2.63 -0.67 -7.05
C LEU A 198 -1.51 -1.41 -6.32
N TRP A 199 -0.35 -0.78 -6.13
CA TRP A 199 0.84 -1.44 -5.59
C TRP A 199 1.32 -0.87 -4.25
N ARG A 200 0.80 0.30 -3.84
CA ARG A 200 1.31 1.06 -2.67
C ARG A 200 2.82 1.29 -2.76
N GLY A 201 3.30 1.59 -3.96
CA GLY A 201 4.71 1.76 -4.26
C GLY A 201 4.91 2.46 -5.61
N PRO A 202 6.18 2.64 -6.02
CA PRO A 202 6.51 3.39 -7.21
C PRO A 202 6.07 2.71 -8.51
N PRO A 203 5.91 3.50 -9.60
CA PRO A 203 5.72 2.96 -10.95
C PRO A 203 6.96 2.17 -11.40
N ASP A 204 6.75 1.03 -12.05
CA ASP A 204 7.82 0.29 -12.72
C ASP A 204 8.25 0.96 -14.05
N ASP A 205 9.34 0.45 -14.65
CA ASP A 205 9.85 0.99 -15.91
C ASP A 205 8.82 0.90 -17.04
N ALA A 206 7.98 -0.14 -17.07
CA ALA A 206 6.94 -0.28 -18.09
C ALA A 206 5.85 0.78 -17.95
N LEU A 207 5.43 1.09 -16.71
CA LEU A 207 4.44 2.14 -16.47
C LEU A 207 5.01 3.54 -16.72
N ARG A 208 6.30 3.77 -16.39
CA ARG A 208 7.00 5.01 -16.74
C ARG A 208 7.08 5.19 -18.27
N ALA A 209 7.46 4.13 -19.00
CA ALA A 209 7.53 4.17 -20.45
C ALA A 209 6.16 4.44 -21.10
N ALA A 210 5.08 3.87 -20.57
CA ALA A 210 3.71 4.13 -21.03
C ALA A 210 3.29 5.59 -20.76
N ALA A 211 3.71 6.16 -19.64
CA ALA A 211 3.49 7.57 -19.32
C ALA A 211 4.23 8.49 -20.30
N ASP A 212 5.50 8.20 -20.58
CA ASP A 212 6.35 8.97 -21.51
C ASP A 212 5.86 8.87 -22.97
N ALA A 213 5.26 7.73 -23.35
CA ALA A 213 4.66 7.52 -24.67
C ALA A 213 3.29 8.21 -24.85
N GLY A 214 2.68 8.72 -23.77
CA GLY A 214 1.33 9.28 -23.78
C GLY A 214 0.21 8.22 -23.74
N ASP A 215 0.52 6.95 -23.51
CA ASP A 215 -0.47 5.88 -23.45
C ASP A 215 -1.48 6.11 -22.31
N LEU A 216 -1.01 6.72 -21.21
CA LEU A 216 -1.87 7.02 -20.05
C LEU A 216 -2.78 8.25 -20.26
N ASP A 217 -2.77 8.87 -21.46
CA ASP A 217 -3.68 9.98 -21.79
C ASP A 217 -5.07 9.49 -22.17
N THR A 218 -5.23 8.19 -22.40
CA THR A 218 -6.48 7.56 -22.77
C THR A 218 -6.99 6.59 -21.71
N PRO A 219 -8.33 6.44 -21.54
CA PRO A 219 -8.89 5.44 -20.65
C PRO A 219 -8.43 4.02 -20.98
N GLU A 220 -8.33 3.68 -22.26
CA GLU A 220 -7.92 2.35 -22.73
C GLU A 220 -6.47 2.04 -22.36
N GLY A 221 -5.57 3.02 -22.45
CA GLY A 221 -4.18 2.85 -22.03
C GLY A 221 -4.03 2.71 -20.51
N VAL A 222 -4.81 3.49 -19.74
CA VAL A 222 -4.88 3.33 -18.27
C VAL A 222 -5.41 1.95 -17.90
N GLU A 223 -6.48 1.48 -18.55
CA GLU A 223 -7.06 0.14 -18.34
C GLU A 223 -6.04 -0.96 -18.65
N ALA A 224 -5.34 -0.88 -19.78
CA ALA A 224 -4.31 -1.86 -20.16
C ALA A 224 -3.20 -1.96 -19.13
N GLN A 225 -2.72 -0.83 -18.62
CA GLN A 225 -1.69 -0.82 -17.56
C GLN A 225 -2.25 -1.30 -16.22
N ALA A 226 -3.46 -0.91 -15.84
CA ALA A 226 -4.11 -1.40 -14.63
C ALA A 226 -4.27 -2.93 -14.64
N GLN A 227 -4.73 -3.49 -15.76
CA GLN A 227 -4.87 -4.95 -15.94
C GLN A 227 -3.52 -5.66 -15.77
N ARG A 228 -2.47 -5.18 -16.47
CA ARG A 228 -1.11 -5.71 -16.32
C ARG A 228 -0.62 -5.67 -14.87
N MET A 229 -0.95 -4.60 -14.15
CA MET A 229 -0.51 -4.39 -12.77
C MET A 229 -1.26 -5.27 -11.77
N LEU A 230 -2.54 -5.54 -12.00
CA LEU A 230 -3.35 -6.43 -11.17
C LEU A 230 -2.82 -7.87 -11.17
N ASP A 231 -2.21 -8.33 -12.27
CA ASP A 231 -1.59 -9.66 -12.39
C ASP A 231 -0.28 -9.80 -11.59
N ARG A 232 0.17 -8.76 -10.89
CA ARG A 232 1.45 -8.76 -10.17
C ARG A 232 1.28 -9.01 -8.66
N PRO A 233 2.25 -9.67 -8.02
CA PRO A 233 2.20 -9.92 -6.57
C PRO A 233 2.06 -8.66 -5.71
N GLN A 234 2.51 -7.50 -6.23
CA GLN A 234 2.34 -6.21 -5.55
C GLN A 234 0.87 -5.84 -5.37
N ALA A 235 0.05 -6.04 -6.42
CA ALA A 235 -1.39 -5.77 -6.34
C ALA A 235 -2.08 -6.71 -5.33
N GLN A 236 -1.72 -7.98 -5.34
CA GLN A 236 -2.25 -8.96 -4.38
C GLN A 236 -1.96 -8.51 -2.94
N ARG A 237 -0.72 -8.12 -2.65
CA ARG A 237 -0.36 -7.57 -1.32
C ARG A 237 -1.15 -6.31 -0.97
N SER A 238 -1.34 -5.41 -1.95
CA SER A 238 -2.10 -4.17 -1.74
C SER A 238 -3.57 -4.45 -1.44
N ILE A 239 -4.21 -5.36 -2.18
CA ILE A 239 -5.61 -5.78 -1.98
C ILE A 239 -5.76 -6.46 -0.61
N THR A 240 -4.84 -7.35 -0.24
CA THR A 240 -4.85 -7.99 1.08
C THR A 240 -4.72 -6.95 2.19
N GLU A 241 -3.82 -6.00 2.04
CA GLU A 241 -3.61 -4.94 3.03
C GLU A 241 -4.82 -4.00 3.13
N PHE A 242 -5.46 -3.67 2.00
CA PHE A 242 -6.73 -2.94 2.03
C PHE A 242 -7.77 -3.66 2.91
N HIS A 243 -7.95 -4.97 2.72
CA HIS A 243 -8.90 -5.74 3.52
C HIS A 243 -8.49 -5.81 5.01
N ARG A 244 -7.21 -5.93 5.29
CA ARG A 244 -6.70 -5.91 6.67
C ARG A 244 -7.04 -4.61 7.38
N GLN A 245 -6.84 -3.48 6.71
CA GLN A 245 -7.13 -2.16 7.27
C GLN A 245 -8.64 -1.92 7.35
N TRP A 246 -9.41 -2.26 6.31
CA TRP A 246 -10.86 -2.16 6.30
C TRP A 246 -11.49 -2.92 7.46
N LEU A 247 -11.01 -4.14 7.71
CA LEU A 247 -11.53 -5.04 8.73
C LEU A 247 -10.82 -4.89 10.10
N GLU A 248 -9.86 -3.95 10.21
CA GLU A 248 -9.09 -3.67 11.44
C GLU A 248 -8.41 -4.92 12.02
N LEU A 249 -7.89 -5.81 11.16
CA LEU A 249 -7.35 -7.11 11.58
C LEU A 249 -6.12 -7.01 12.48
N GLU A 250 -5.47 -5.86 12.57
CA GLU A 250 -4.37 -5.61 13.51
C GLU A 250 -4.82 -5.77 14.97
N ARG A 251 -6.07 -5.43 15.27
CA ARG A 251 -6.65 -5.61 16.61
C ARG A 251 -6.64 -7.06 17.09
N MET A 252 -6.51 -8.03 16.18
CA MET A 252 -6.43 -9.46 16.55
C MET A 252 -5.21 -9.77 17.40
N THR A 253 -4.09 -9.07 17.19
CA THR A 253 -2.85 -9.29 17.94
C THR A 253 -2.96 -8.85 19.42
N GLU A 254 -3.93 -8.00 19.72
CA GLU A 254 -4.18 -7.47 21.06
C GLU A 254 -5.19 -8.31 21.84
N VAL A 255 -5.82 -9.30 21.18
CA VAL A 255 -6.86 -10.12 21.77
C VAL A 255 -6.24 -11.13 22.72
N ASN A 256 -6.66 -11.07 23.98
CA ASN A 256 -6.43 -12.11 24.97
C ASN A 256 -7.76 -12.68 25.48
N LYS A 257 -7.80 -13.94 25.83
CA LYS A 257 -8.99 -14.63 26.31
C LYS A 257 -8.77 -15.22 27.70
N ASP A 258 -9.80 -15.15 28.55
CA ASP A 258 -9.77 -15.78 29.83
C ASP A 258 -9.79 -17.32 29.69
N LEU A 259 -8.74 -17.99 30.19
CA LEU A 259 -8.57 -19.44 30.13
C LEU A 259 -9.68 -20.22 30.89
N GLN A 260 -10.41 -19.56 31.78
CA GLN A 260 -11.56 -20.16 32.42
C GLN A 260 -12.68 -20.45 31.42
N TYR A 261 -12.87 -19.58 30.45
CA TYR A 261 -13.92 -19.72 29.41
C TYR A 261 -13.37 -20.31 28.12
N PHE A 262 -12.06 -20.13 27.86
CA PHE A 262 -11.37 -20.57 26.64
C PHE A 262 -10.15 -21.44 27.02
N PRO A 263 -10.33 -22.64 27.56
CA PRO A 263 -9.25 -23.44 28.13
C PRO A 263 -8.19 -23.90 27.10
N ASN A 264 -8.52 -23.87 25.83
CA ASN A 264 -7.60 -24.23 24.72
C ASN A 264 -6.97 -23.00 24.06
N TRP A 265 -7.16 -21.80 24.63
CA TRP A 265 -6.55 -20.59 24.11
C TRP A 265 -5.05 -20.57 24.37
N THR A 266 -4.26 -20.21 23.37
CA THR A 266 -2.82 -19.98 23.48
C THR A 266 -2.45 -18.69 22.75
N ASP A 267 -1.28 -18.12 23.07
CA ASP A 267 -0.80 -16.86 22.47
C ASP A 267 -0.57 -16.95 20.95
N GLU A 268 -0.46 -18.15 20.39
CA GLU A 268 -0.32 -18.36 18.95
C GLU A 268 -1.66 -18.31 18.19
N ILE A 269 -2.80 -18.53 18.85
CA ILE A 269 -4.12 -18.61 18.21
C ILE A 269 -4.47 -17.34 17.42
N PRO A 270 -4.31 -16.11 17.95
CA PRO A 270 -4.60 -14.90 17.19
C PRO A 270 -3.79 -14.79 15.89
N GLY A 271 -2.49 -15.10 15.94
CA GLY A 271 -1.62 -15.12 14.77
C GLY A 271 -2.04 -16.16 13.73
N LYS A 272 -2.44 -17.34 14.17
CA LYS A 272 -2.97 -18.39 13.28
C LYS A 272 -4.30 -18.00 12.64
N MET A 273 -5.23 -17.40 13.40
CA MET A 273 -6.49 -16.88 12.87
C MET A 273 -6.28 -15.72 11.89
N ARG A 274 -5.24 -14.92 12.12
CA ARG A 274 -4.82 -13.89 11.17
C ARG A 274 -4.40 -14.52 9.83
N THR A 275 -3.54 -15.54 9.88
CA THR A 275 -3.10 -16.27 8.67
C THR A 275 -4.28 -16.97 7.98
N GLU A 276 -5.22 -17.55 8.72
CA GLU A 276 -6.47 -18.10 8.18
C GLU A 276 -7.24 -17.06 7.34
N LEU A 277 -7.40 -15.85 7.91
CA LEU A 277 -8.10 -14.76 7.24
C LEU A 277 -7.33 -14.25 6.01
N ASP A 278 -6.01 -14.13 6.09
CA ASP A 278 -5.21 -13.71 4.95
C ASP A 278 -5.38 -14.66 3.75
N HIS A 279 -5.30 -15.98 3.96
CA HIS A 279 -5.55 -16.96 2.91
C HIS A 279 -7.00 -16.94 2.42
N TYR A 280 -7.96 -16.73 3.31
CA TYR A 280 -9.35 -16.61 2.93
C TYR A 280 -9.61 -15.39 2.04
N LEU A 281 -9.05 -14.23 2.39
CA LEU A 281 -9.12 -13.00 1.62
C LEU A 281 -8.42 -13.13 0.27
N GLU A 282 -7.24 -13.73 0.25
CA GLU A 282 -6.52 -14.00 -0.99
C GLU A 282 -7.35 -14.88 -1.94
N GLN A 283 -7.90 -15.98 -1.42
CA GLN A 283 -8.70 -16.88 -2.24
C GLN A 283 -9.99 -16.22 -2.76
N THR A 284 -10.73 -15.51 -1.91
CA THR A 284 -12.05 -14.98 -2.28
C THR A 284 -11.97 -13.67 -3.06
N ALA A 285 -11.10 -12.73 -2.63
CA ALA A 285 -11.03 -11.40 -3.21
C ALA A 285 -10.05 -11.30 -4.39
N ILE A 286 -9.09 -12.22 -4.53
CA ILE A 286 -8.07 -12.18 -5.58
C ILE A 286 -8.27 -13.33 -6.57
N VAL A 287 -8.30 -14.58 -6.09
CA VAL A 287 -8.37 -15.75 -6.98
C VAL A 287 -9.76 -15.95 -7.56
N GLU A 288 -10.80 -15.86 -6.71
CA GLU A 288 -12.21 -16.00 -7.16
C GLU A 288 -12.81 -14.68 -7.63
N ASP A 289 -12.19 -13.55 -7.30
CA ASP A 289 -12.63 -12.18 -7.64
C ASP A 289 -14.13 -12.00 -7.36
N SER A 290 -14.57 -12.41 -6.15
CA SER A 290 -16.00 -12.52 -5.85
C SER A 290 -16.36 -12.00 -4.46
N VAL A 291 -17.11 -10.90 -4.43
CA VAL A 291 -17.72 -10.39 -3.19
C VAL A 291 -18.73 -11.41 -2.61
N GLU A 292 -19.44 -12.15 -3.47
CA GLU A 292 -20.33 -13.21 -3.04
C GLU A 292 -19.56 -14.32 -2.31
N ALA A 293 -18.43 -14.78 -2.88
CA ALA A 293 -17.58 -15.77 -2.24
C ALA A 293 -17.03 -15.25 -0.90
N LEU A 294 -16.61 -14.00 -0.83
CA LEU A 294 -16.15 -13.36 0.41
C LEU A 294 -17.20 -13.46 1.53
N LEU A 295 -18.48 -13.27 1.21
CA LEU A 295 -19.57 -13.25 2.19
C LEU A 295 -20.22 -14.61 2.44
N THR A 296 -20.09 -15.59 1.51
CA THR A 296 -20.87 -16.84 1.57
C THR A 296 -20.05 -18.12 1.46
N ALA A 297 -18.75 -18.07 1.09
CA ALA A 297 -17.97 -19.28 0.89
C ALA A 297 -17.90 -20.17 2.13
N ARG A 298 -18.00 -21.48 1.89
CA ARG A 298 -18.07 -22.51 2.93
C ARG A 298 -16.78 -23.30 3.05
N TYR A 299 -15.65 -22.61 2.98
CA TYR A 299 -14.33 -23.16 3.24
C TYR A 299 -13.50 -22.18 4.07
N SER A 300 -12.43 -22.65 4.64
CA SER A 300 -11.40 -21.86 5.30
C SER A 300 -10.02 -22.47 5.07
N PHE A 301 -9.00 -21.87 5.64
CA PHE A 301 -7.64 -22.38 5.62
C PHE A 301 -7.16 -22.57 7.05
N GLN A 302 -6.83 -23.81 7.41
CA GLN A 302 -6.51 -24.15 8.80
C GLN A 302 -5.25 -24.99 8.87
N ASP A 303 -4.40 -24.70 9.84
CA ASP A 303 -3.34 -25.59 10.26
C ASP A 303 -3.84 -26.54 11.37
N GLU A 304 -2.96 -27.43 11.85
CA GLU A 304 -3.31 -28.39 12.89
C GLU A 304 -3.73 -27.70 14.20
N THR A 305 -3.09 -26.57 14.56
CA THR A 305 -3.40 -25.80 15.77
C THR A 305 -4.84 -25.26 15.73
N LEU A 306 -5.23 -24.59 14.63
CA LEU A 306 -6.59 -24.08 14.48
C LEU A 306 -7.63 -25.18 14.42
N ARG A 307 -7.33 -26.31 13.79
CA ARG A 307 -8.26 -27.45 13.78
C ARG A 307 -8.54 -28.01 15.15
N ARG A 308 -7.49 -28.18 15.97
CA ARG A 308 -7.66 -28.58 17.33
C ARG A 308 -8.48 -27.56 18.13
N TYR A 309 -8.19 -26.29 17.92
CA TYR A 309 -8.90 -25.21 18.59
C TYR A 309 -10.38 -25.15 18.21
N TYR A 310 -10.69 -25.26 16.91
CA TYR A 310 -12.08 -25.26 16.42
C TYR A 310 -12.80 -26.61 16.60
N GLN A 311 -12.10 -27.67 16.96
CA GLN A 311 -12.60 -29.05 17.08
C GLN A 311 -13.21 -29.57 15.76
N ASP A 312 -12.64 -29.19 14.64
CA ASP A 312 -13.14 -29.51 13.29
C ASP A 312 -12.80 -30.93 12.80
N GLY A 313 -12.25 -31.79 13.64
CA GLY A 313 -12.28 -33.28 13.54
C GLY A 313 -11.65 -34.00 12.32
N VAL A 314 -11.09 -33.32 11.35
CA VAL A 314 -10.48 -33.92 10.14
C VAL A 314 -8.96 -33.93 10.29
N ALA A 315 -8.31 -35.08 9.99
CA ALA A 315 -6.84 -35.17 9.98
C ALA A 315 -6.26 -34.37 8.80
N LEU A 316 -5.20 -33.58 9.04
CA LEU A 316 -4.42 -32.88 8.02
C LEU A 316 -3.13 -33.61 7.74
N GLU A 317 -2.62 -33.44 6.52
CA GLU A 317 -1.22 -33.69 6.25
C GLU A 317 -0.38 -32.53 6.83
N ALA A 318 0.68 -32.84 7.51
CA ALA A 318 1.33 -32.03 8.53
C ALA A 318 2.22 -30.88 8.05
N ASN A 319 1.85 -30.03 7.09
CA ASN A 319 2.73 -28.91 6.68
C ASN A 319 2.00 -27.68 6.12
N GLY A 320 1.28 -26.94 6.94
CA GLY A 320 0.80 -25.62 6.54
C GLY A 320 -0.68 -25.37 6.76
N PHE A 321 -1.22 -24.37 6.06
CA PHE A 321 -2.64 -24.05 6.07
C PHE A 321 -3.32 -24.71 4.88
N ASP A 322 -4.14 -25.74 5.15
CA ASP A 322 -4.90 -26.43 4.12
C ASP A 322 -6.32 -25.92 4.03
N ARG A 323 -6.88 -25.94 2.81
CA ARG A 323 -8.29 -25.64 2.60
C ARG A 323 -9.18 -26.71 3.24
N VAL A 324 -10.17 -26.25 3.98
CA VAL A 324 -11.10 -27.06 4.75
C VAL A 324 -12.52 -26.66 4.44
N ASP A 325 -13.37 -27.61 4.08
CA ASP A 325 -14.81 -27.35 3.91
C ASP A 325 -15.50 -27.19 5.25
N LEU A 326 -16.36 -26.19 5.34
CA LEU A 326 -17.07 -25.82 6.56
C LEU A 326 -18.59 -26.03 6.44
N PRO A 327 -19.25 -26.33 7.58
CA PRO A 327 -20.71 -26.45 7.59
C PRO A 327 -21.39 -25.09 7.29
N PRO A 328 -22.65 -25.09 6.83
CA PRO A 328 -23.36 -23.87 6.43
C PRO A 328 -23.39 -22.77 7.49
N ARG A 329 -23.39 -23.13 8.78
CA ARG A 329 -23.38 -22.15 9.90
C ARG A 329 -22.06 -21.38 10.03
N ARG A 330 -21.02 -21.79 9.32
CA ARG A 330 -19.68 -21.17 9.33
C ARG A 330 -19.33 -20.63 7.93
N SER A 331 -20.32 -20.13 7.18
CA SER A 331 -20.09 -19.56 5.87
C SER A 331 -19.69 -18.09 5.94
N GLY A 332 -18.85 -17.68 4.99
CA GLY A 332 -18.44 -16.32 4.77
C GLY A 332 -17.47 -15.74 5.81
N LEU A 333 -17.02 -14.55 5.53
CA LEU A 333 -16.03 -13.80 6.31
C LEU A 333 -16.45 -13.60 7.77
N LEU A 334 -17.72 -13.19 8.00
CA LEU A 334 -18.23 -12.85 9.33
C LEU A 334 -18.32 -14.05 10.30
N ALA A 335 -18.21 -15.27 9.78
CA ALA A 335 -18.19 -16.49 10.58
C ALA A 335 -16.78 -17.05 10.83
N ARG A 336 -15.72 -16.34 10.39
CA ARG A 336 -14.33 -16.73 10.67
C ARG A 336 -13.98 -16.48 12.13
N GLY A 337 -13.13 -17.37 12.68
CA GLY A 337 -12.70 -17.28 14.07
C GLY A 337 -12.08 -15.94 14.44
N GLY A 338 -11.20 -15.44 13.60
CA GLY A 338 -10.57 -14.14 13.79
C GLY A 338 -11.57 -12.99 13.95
N PHE A 339 -12.64 -12.98 13.15
CA PHE A 339 -13.72 -12.01 13.29
C PHE A 339 -14.48 -12.13 14.60
N LEU A 340 -14.71 -13.38 15.01
CA LEU A 340 -15.50 -13.66 16.22
C LEU A 340 -14.76 -13.32 17.52
N ILE A 341 -13.41 -13.34 17.50
CA ILE A 341 -12.61 -13.04 18.69
C ILE A 341 -12.42 -11.55 18.93
N MET A 342 -12.42 -10.71 17.88
CA MET A 342 -12.15 -9.28 18.01
C MET A 342 -13.20 -8.52 18.84
N GLU A 343 -14.45 -8.97 18.79
CA GLU A 343 -15.59 -8.28 19.38
C GLU A 343 -16.11 -9.00 20.64
N GLY A 344 -15.24 -9.27 21.59
CA GLY A 344 -15.63 -9.85 22.89
C GLY A 344 -14.43 -10.34 23.68
N PHE A 345 -14.42 -10.10 25.00
CA PHE A 345 -13.39 -10.59 25.91
C PHE A 345 -13.73 -12.01 26.40
N ASP A 346 -14.59 -12.12 27.39
CA ASP A 346 -14.98 -13.39 28.00
C ASP A 346 -16.24 -14.00 27.40
N GLN A 347 -17.07 -13.14 26.81
CA GLN A 347 -18.31 -13.51 26.14
C GLN A 347 -18.44 -12.82 24.81
N THR A 348 -19.24 -13.41 23.91
CA THR A 348 -19.57 -12.77 22.65
C THR A 348 -20.34 -11.46 22.89
N SER A 349 -20.00 -10.39 22.17
CA SER A 349 -20.70 -9.11 22.23
C SER A 349 -21.55 -8.90 20.96
N PRO A 350 -22.84 -9.27 20.99
CA PRO A 350 -23.72 -9.08 19.83
C PRO A 350 -23.85 -7.63 19.40
N VAL A 351 -23.81 -6.70 20.36
CA VAL A 351 -23.90 -5.25 20.12
C VAL A 351 -22.68 -4.74 19.35
N LEU A 352 -21.46 -5.03 19.81
CA LEU A 352 -20.24 -4.61 19.13
C LEU A 352 -20.12 -5.23 17.75
N ARG A 353 -20.47 -6.50 17.60
CA ARG A 353 -20.52 -7.17 16.29
C ARG A 353 -21.54 -6.53 15.34
N GLY A 354 -22.73 -6.19 15.85
CA GLY A 354 -23.73 -5.48 15.08
C GLY A 354 -23.29 -4.08 14.65
N LEU A 355 -22.61 -3.35 15.56
CA LEU A 355 -22.01 -2.05 15.27
C LEU A 355 -20.94 -2.15 14.18
N PHE A 356 -20.02 -3.12 14.31
CA PHE A 356 -18.97 -3.37 13.32
C PHE A 356 -19.57 -3.65 11.92
N ILE A 357 -20.57 -4.53 11.83
CA ILE A 357 -21.25 -4.82 10.55
C ILE A 357 -21.90 -3.54 9.99
N ARG A 358 -22.57 -2.78 10.84
CA ARG A 358 -23.22 -1.53 10.42
C ARG A 358 -22.22 -0.52 9.87
N GLU A 359 -21.09 -0.36 10.52
CA GLU A 359 -20.06 0.62 10.13
C GLU A 359 -19.25 0.17 8.92
N LYS A 360 -18.79 -1.09 8.92
CA LYS A 360 -17.84 -1.57 7.89
C LYS A 360 -18.53 -2.11 6.63
N PHE A 361 -19.72 -2.71 6.75
CA PHE A 361 -20.40 -3.33 5.60
C PHE A 361 -21.62 -2.55 5.11
N LEU A 362 -22.31 -1.83 5.99
CA LEU A 362 -23.51 -1.09 5.63
C LEU A 362 -23.30 0.42 5.55
N CYS A 363 -22.05 0.90 5.72
CA CYS A 363 -21.67 2.32 5.70
C CYS A 363 -22.54 3.20 6.63
N GLY A 364 -23.09 2.60 7.68
CA GLY A 364 -23.91 3.31 8.67
C GLY A 364 -23.00 3.98 9.69
N GLY A 365 -22.86 5.32 9.65
CA GLY A 365 -22.14 6.05 10.67
C GLY A 365 -22.66 5.76 12.08
N SER A 366 -21.75 5.70 13.08
CA SER A 366 -22.13 5.79 14.47
C SER A 366 -22.80 7.13 14.69
N SER A 367 -24.11 7.12 14.91
CA SER A 367 -24.77 8.36 15.40
C SER A 367 -24.08 8.70 16.71
N PRO A 368 -23.49 9.91 16.88
CA PRO A 368 -23.03 10.30 18.18
C PRO A 368 -24.26 10.21 19.11
N HIS A 369 -24.16 9.41 20.15
CA HIS A 369 -25.18 9.43 21.21
C HIS A 369 -25.29 10.90 21.62
N LYS A 370 -26.42 11.54 21.29
CA LYS A 370 -26.79 12.78 21.92
C LYS A 370 -27.10 12.43 23.38
N ASN A 371 -26.13 12.70 24.23
CA ASN A 371 -26.39 12.86 25.66
C ASN A 371 -27.14 14.15 25.89
#